data_41ea225c32ae9c4405ddf9c698acbcf3
#
_entry.id   41ea225c32ae9c4405ddf9c698acbcf3
#
_cell.length_a   1.000
_cell.length_b   1.000
_cell.length_c   1.000
_cell.angle_alpha   90.00
_cell.angle_beta   90.00
_cell.angle_gamma   90.00
#
_symmetry.space_group_name_H-M   'P 1'
#
loop_
_entity.id
_entity.type
_entity.pdbx_description
1 polymer ?
#
loop_
_entity_poly.entity_id
_entity_poly.type
_entity_poly.pdbx_seq_one_letter_code
_entity_poly.pdbx_strand_id
1 'polypeptide(L)'
;MKSDAPRVAFVCVQNAGRSQMSAAFARREADRRGFDVEVLTGGTDPADAVHPEVIEVMDERGIDLSGRDPREISTEELESCRLVATMGCSTLDLDADVDVRDWALPDPDGEDLDRVREIRDEVERRVRDVFDELERETAVEE
;
A
#
# COMPACT_ATOMS: atom_id res chain seq x y z
N MET A 1 -21.32 -14.78 -7.56
CA MET A 1 -20.13 -15.22 -8.28
C MET A 1 -18.88 -14.65 -7.67
N LYS A 2 -17.94 -15.47 -7.37
CA LYS A 2 -16.72 -15.04 -6.75
C LYS A 2 -15.89 -14.20 -7.71
N SER A 3 -15.40 -13.10 -7.22
CA SER A 3 -14.57 -12.21 -8.02
C SER A 3 -13.19 -12.82 -8.24
N ASP A 4 -12.67 -12.68 -9.45
CA ASP A 4 -11.31 -13.08 -9.78
C ASP A 4 -10.35 -11.91 -9.71
N ALA A 5 -10.73 -10.85 -9.05
CA ALA A 5 -9.89 -9.67 -8.93
C ALA A 5 -8.57 -10.01 -8.26
N PRO A 6 -7.47 -9.49 -8.78
CA PRO A 6 -6.17 -9.69 -8.12
C PRO A 6 -6.14 -8.97 -6.79
N ARG A 7 -5.32 -9.48 -5.89
CA ARG A 7 -5.08 -8.85 -4.59
C ARG A 7 -3.69 -8.25 -4.59
N VAL A 8 -3.58 -7.02 -4.09
CA VAL A 8 -2.28 -6.38 -3.88
C VAL A 8 -2.21 -5.95 -2.43
N ALA A 9 -1.04 -6.06 -1.84
CA ALA A 9 -0.84 -5.71 -0.44
C ALA A 9 0.30 -4.72 -0.29
N PHE A 10 0.16 -3.80 0.64
CA PHE A 10 1.18 -2.82 0.98
C PHE A 10 1.52 -2.97 2.45
N VAL A 11 2.78 -3.28 2.75
CA VAL A 11 3.20 -3.71 4.07
C VAL A 11 4.39 -2.89 4.53
N CYS A 12 4.35 -2.40 5.76
CA CYS A 12 5.50 -1.82 6.41
C CYS A 12 5.54 -2.34 7.85
N VAL A 13 6.44 -1.82 8.67
CA VAL A 13 6.56 -2.34 10.03
C VAL A 13 5.34 -1.96 10.86
N GLN A 14 5.04 -0.67 10.95
CA GLN A 14 4.03 -0.16 11.88
C GLN A 14 2.64 -0.02 11.28
N ASN A 15 2.53 -0.08 9.96
CA ASN A 15 1.26 0.16 9.25
C ASN A 15 0.63 1.49 9.67
N ALA A 16 1.47 2.48 9.93
CA ALA A 16 1.02 3.79 10.44
C ALA A 16 1.39 4.93 9.50
N GLY A 17 2.13 4.67 8.44
CA GLY A 17 2.56 5.70 7.51
C GLY A 17 2.58 5.22 6.07
N ARG A 18 3.73 4.69 5.63
CA ARG A 18 3.95 4.37 4.21
C ARG A 18 2.93 3.41 3.63
N SER A 19 2.63 2.33 4.33
CA SER A 19 1.67 1.35 3.80
C SER A 19 0.25 1.88 3.84
N GLN A 20 -0.11 2.70 4.82
CA GLN A 20 -1.43 3.32 4.86
C GLN A 20 -1.62 4.27 3.67
N MET A 21 -0.60 5.08 3.38
CA MET A 21 -0.66 5.97 2.22
C MET A 21 -0.77 5.17 0.92
N SER A 22 0.03 4.11 0.81
CA SER A 22 0.02 3.29 -0.40
C SER A 22 -1.34 2.66 -0.64
N ALA A 23 -1.94 2.08 0.39
CA ALA A 23 -3.24 1.43 0.26
C ALA A 23 -4.32 2.44 -0.10
N ALA A 24 -4.26 3.64 0.50
CA ALA A 24 -5.25 4.67 0.21
C ALA A 24 -5.15 5.13 -1.25
N PHE A 25 -3.94 5.38 -1.74
CA PHE A 25 -3.76 5.75 -3.14
C PHE A 25 -4.18 4.62 -4.08
N ALA A 26 -3.90 3.37 -3.69
CA ALA A 26 -4.27 2.22 -4.51
C ALA A 26 -5.78 2.11 -4.63
N ARG A 27 -6.52 2.29 -3.54
CA ARG A 27 -7.98 2.23 -3.58
C ARG A 27 -8.55 3.34 -4.46
N ARG A 28 -7.97 4.54 -4.34
CA ARG A 28 -8.42 5.65 -5.16
C ARG A 28 -8.11 5.42 -6.65
N GLU A 29 -6.93 4.89 -6.92
CA GLU A 29 -6.53 4.64 -8.30
C GLU A 29 -7.38 3.55 -8.94
N ALA A 30 -7.68 2.50 -8.20
CA ALA A 30 -8.57 1.44 -8.69
C ALA A 30 -9.95 2.01 -9.03
N ASP A 31 -10.46 2.88 -8.18
CA ASP A 31 -11.77 3.48 -8.37
C ASP A 31 -11.77 4.39 -9.60
N ARG A 32 -10.73 5.21 -9.76
CA ARG A 32 -10.60 6.11 -10.90
C ARG A 32 -10.55 5.37 -12.22
N ARG A 33 -9.83 4.25 -12.24
CA ARG A 33 -9.61 3.49 -13.48
C ARG A 33 -10.72 2.49 -13.74
N GLY A 34 -11.60 2.28 -12.76
CA GLY A 34 -12.60 1.24 -12.86
C GLY A 34 -11.95 -0.15 -12.92
N PHE A 35 -10.80 -0.30 -12.26
CA PHE A 35 -10.01 -1.53 -12.27
C PHE A 35 -10.33 -2.31 -11.01
N ASP A 36 -10.76 -3.56 -11.19
CA ASP A 36 -11.21 -4.39 -10.07
C ASP A 36 -10.00 -5.05 -9.41
N VAL A 37 -9.64 -4.56 -8.23
CA VAL A 37 -8.53 -5.09 -7.46
C VAL A 37 -8.87 -4.99 -5.98
N GLU A 38 -8.44 -5.99 -5.22
CA GLU A 38 -8.61 -5.98 -3.76
C GLU A 38 -7.32 -5.48 -3.13
N VAL A 39 -7.40 -4.42 -2.33
CA VAL A 39 -6.23 -3.80 -1.71
C VAL A 39 -6.16 -4.18 -0.24
N LEU A 40 -5.04 -4.77 0.15
CA LEU A 40 -4.77 -5.14 1.54
C LEU A 40 -3.63 -4.30 2.07
N THR A 41 -3.61 -4.10 3.38
CA THR A 41 -2.50 -3.41 4.02
C THR A 41 -2.34 -3.92 5.44
N GLY A 42 -1.12 -3.85 5.95
CA GLY A 42 -0.84 -4.28 7.30
C GLY A 42 0.61 -4.05 7.65
N GLY A 43 0.98 -4.44 8.85
CA GLY A 43 2.34 -4.30 9.34
C GLY A 43 2.81 -5.56 10.02
N THR A 44 4.12 -5.62 10.25
CA THR A 44 4.73 -6.73 10.98
C THR A 44 4.72 -6.45 12.49
N ASP A 45 4.59 -5.18 12.87
CA ASP A 45 4.51 -4.76 14.27
C ASP A 45 3.66 -3.49 14.34
N PRO A 46 2.33 -3.63 14.24
CA PRO A 46 1.45 -2.47 14.08
C PRO A 46 1.50 -1.50 15.24
N ALA A 47 1.50 -0.21 14.92
CA ALA A 47 1.39 0.85 15.91
C ALA A 47 -0.06 0.97 16.38
N ASP A 48 -0.29 1.82 17.38
CA ASP A 48 -1.64 2.02 17.93
C ASP A 48 -2.51 2.85 17.00
N ALA A 49 -1.90 3.74 16.20
CA ALA A 49 -2.65 4.65 15.36
C ALA A 49 -1.80 5.09 14.18
N VAL A 50 -2.46 5.58 13.12
CA VAL A 50 -1.79 6.20 11.99
C VAL A 50 -1.13 7.49 12.47
N HIS A 51 0.08 7.77 11.99
CA HIS A 51 0.81 8.97 12.42
C HIS A 51 0.04 10.24 12.06
N PRO A 52 -0.07 11.20 12.98
CA PRO A 52 -0.82 12.44 12.72
C PRO A 52 -0.33 13.20 11.49
N GLU A 53 0.97 13.27 11.27
CA GLU A 53 1.52 13.98 10.12
C GLU A 53 1.13 13.29 8.80
N VAL A 54 0.96 11.98 8.83
CA VAL A 54 0.50 11.24 7.65
C VAL A 54 -0.97 11.55 7.37
N ILE A 55 -1.78 11.59 8.43
CA ILE A 55 -3.19 11.95 8.28
C ILE A 55 -3.30 13.35 7.66
N GLU A 56 -2.48 14.27 8.11
CA GLU A 56 -2.53 15.66 7.65
C GLU A 56 -2.17 15.77 6.17
N VAL A 57 -1.07 15.13 5.74
CA VAL A 57 -0.65 15.28 4.34
C VAL A 57 -1.57 14.53 3.39
N MET A 58 -2.22 13.46 3.84
CA MET A 58 -3.18 12.77 3.00
C MET A 58 -4.48 13.55 2.88
N ASP A 59 -4.86 14.27 3.93
CA ASP A 59 -6.02 15.15 3.87
C ASP A 59 -5.84 16.23 2.79
N GLU A 60 -4.61 16.67 2.57
CA GLU A 60 -4.31 17.63 1.50
C GLU A 60 -4.65 17.09 0.12
N ARG A 61 -4.71 15.77 -0.02
CA ARG A 61 -5.08 15.11 -1.28
C ARG A 61 -6.50 14.61 -1.27
N GLY A 62 -7.29 15.03 -0.29
CA GLY A 62 -8.69 14.65 -0.19
C GLY A 62 -8.92 13.25 0.33
N ILE A 63 -7.93 12.68 1.02
CA ILE A 63 -8.03 11.34 1.57
C ILE A 63 -7.98 11.41 3.09
N ASP A 64 -9.01 10.89 3.74
CA ASP A 64 -9.11 10.90 5.20
C ASP A 64 -8.66 9.58 5.78
N LEU A 65 -7.51 9.59 6.46
CA LEU A 65 -7.00 8.40 7.13
C LEU A 65 -7.32 8.36 8.61
N SER A 66 -8.05 9.34 9.13
CA SER A 66 -8.30 9.43 10.56
C SER A 66 -9.14 8.28 11.12
N GLY A 67 -9.89 7.61 10.25
CA GLY A 67 -10.69 6.46 10.66
C GLY A 67 -10.00 5.12 10.46
N ARG A 68 -8.75 5.11 10.03
CA ARG A 68 -8.01 3.87 9.77
C ARG A 68 -7.19 3.47 10.97
N ASP A 69 -7.11 2.15 11.20
CA ASP A 69 -6.32 1.60 12.29
C ASP A 69 -5.23 0.71 11.72
N PRO A 70 -4.00 0.80 12.25
CA PRO A 70 -2.97 -0.16 11.88
C PRO A 70 -3.39 -1.58 12.26
N ARG A 71 -2.99 -2.55 11.46
CA ARG A 71 -3.32 -3.94 11.73
C ARG A 71 -2.17 -4.84 11.33
N GLU A 72 -2.12 -6.00 11.94
CA GLU A 72 -1.17 -7.03 11.54
C GLU A 72 -1.74 -7.78 10.35
N ILE A 73 -0.89 -8.12 9.40
CA ILE A 73 -1.31 -8.90 8.24
C ILE A 73 -0.62 -10.27 8.31
N SER A 74 -1.37 -11.32 8.02
CA SER A 74 -0.86 -12.67 8.11
C SER A 74 -0.10 -13.07 6.85
N THR A 75 0.81 -14.04 6.99
CA THR A 75 1.51 -14.62 5.85
C THR A 75 0.51 -15.21 4.85
N GLU A 76 -0.53 -15.84 5.38
CA GLU A 76 -1.55 -16.47 4.55
C GLU A 76 -2.24 -15.42 3.67
N GLU A 77 -2.57 -14.26 4.23
CA GLU A 77 -3.15 -13.17 3.45
C GLU A 77 -2.19 -12.72 2.36
N LEU A 78 -0.92 -12.57 2.70
CA LEU A 78 0.08 -12.13 1.73
C LEU A 78 0.28 -13.12 0.62
N GLU A 79 0.24 -14.40 0.93
CA GLU A 79 0.42 -15.44 -0.08
C GLU A 79 -0.75 -15.54 -1.03
N SER A 80 -1.89 -14.96 -0.67
CA SER A 80 -3.04 -14.91 -1.57
C SER A 80 -2.96 -13.75 -2.56
N CYS A 81 -1.95 -12.89 -2.44
CA CYS A 81 -1.82 -11.71 -3.27
C CYS A 81 -1.05 -11.99 -4.53
N ARG A 82 -1.37 -11.24 -5.58
CA ARG A 82 -0.60 -11.25 -6.81
C ARG A 82 0.70 -10.46 -6.64
N LEU A 83 0.65 -9.38 -5.86
CA LEU A 83 1.80 -8.50 -5.66
C LEU A 83 1.79 -7.99 -4.24
N VAL A 84 2.97 -7.97 -3.62
CA VAL A 84 3.16 -7.41 -2.28
C VAL A 84 4.29 -6.39 -2.35
N ALA A 85 4.02 -5.16 -1.95
CA ALA A 85 5.04 -4.13 -1.85
C ALA A 85 5.39 -3.93 -0.38
N THR A 86 6.65 -4.11 -0.03
CA THR A 86 7.14 -3.92 1.33
C THR A 86 7.87 -2.60 1.44
N MET A 87 7.77 -1.96 2.59
CA MET A 87 8.32 -0.62 2.77
C MET A 87 9.01 -0.56 4.13
N GLY A 88 10.31 -0.78 4.13
CA GLY A 88 11.11 -0.65 5.34
C GLY A 88 11.01 -1.81 6.32
N CYS A 89 10.29 -2.87 5.97
CA CYS A 89 10.28 -4.07 6.80
C CYS A 89 11.29 -5.07 6.23
N SER A 90 11.60 -6.08 7.02
CA SER A 90 12.53 -7.08 6.55
C SER A 90 11.93 -7.88 5.41
N THR A 91 12.80 -8.56 4.71
CA THR A 91 12.39 -9.42 3.61
C THR A 91 11.34 -10.44 4.07
N LEU A 92 10.28 -10.54 3.33
CA LEU A 92 9.25 -11.52 3.59
C LEU A 92 9.61 -12.81 2.87
N ASP A 93 9.39 -13.92 3.56
CA ASP A 93 9.65 -15.24 3.00
C ASP A 93 8.30 -15.90 2.75
N LEU A 94 7.83 -15.78 1.52
CA LEU A 94 6.52 -16.29 1.13
C LEU A 94 6.68 -17.54 0.29
N ASP A 95 5.84 -18.53 0.55
CA ASP A 95 5.91 -19.83 -0.14
C ASP A 95 5.16 -19.83 -1.47
N ALA A 96 4.38 -18.81 -1.73
CA ALA A 96 3.57 -18.76 -2.95
C ALA A 96 4.29 -17.98 -4.04
N ASP A 97 3.76 -18.08 -5.26
CA ASP A 97 4.25 -17.34 -6.42
C ASP A 97 3.79 -15.89 -6.34
N VAL A 98 4.33 -15.15 -5.39
CA VAL A 98 3.95 -13.76 -5.16
C VAL A 98 5.06 -12.85 -5.65
N ASP A 99 4.69 -11.80 -6.39
CA ASP A 99 5.63 -10.76 -6.81
C ASP A 99 5.87 -9.84 -5.62
N VAL A 100 7.01 -10.00 -4.96
CA VAL A 100 7.35 -9.17 -3.80
C VAL A 100 8.30 -8.08 -4.24
N ARG A 101 7.92 -6.82 -3.97
CA ARG A 101 8.73 -5.66 -4.32
C ARG A 101 9.05 -4.89 -3.06
N ASP A 102 10.32 -4.59 -2.89
CA ASP A 102 10.79 -3.83 -1.74
C ASP A 102 10.97 -2.37 -2.15
N TRP A 103 10.06 -1.52 -1.67
CA TRP A 103 10.12 -0.09 -1.94
C TRP A 103 10.95 0.57 -0.85
N ALA A 104 12.14 1.02 -1.22
CA ALA A 104 13.06 1.67 -0.28
C ALA A 104 12.62 3.11 -0.04
N LEU A 105 11.63 3.29 0.83
CA LEU A 105 11.09 4.60 1.14
C LEU A 105 11.52 5.02 2.54
N PRO A 106 11.83 6.31 2.74
CA PRO A 106 12.15 6.79 4.08
C PRO A 106 10.95 6.68 5.01
N ASP A 107 11.23 6.50 6.30
CA ASP A 107 10.18 6.42 7.31
C ASP A 107 9.71 7.83 7.64
N PRO A 108 8.40 8.14 7.52
CA PRO A 108 7.91 9.48 7.83
C PRO A 108 7.83 9.79 9.33
N ASP A 109 8.01 8.80 10.18
CA ASP A 109 7.87 9.00 11.62
C ASP A 109 8.90 10.00 12.13
N GLY A 110 8.42 11.06 12.78
CA GLY A 110 9.30 12.08 13.33
C GLY A 110 9.83 13.10 12.33
N GLU A 111 9.43 12.99 11.06
CA GLU A 111 9.87 13.93 10.04
C GLU A 111 8.95 15.15 10.00
N ASP A 112 9.46 16.26 9.43
CA ASP A 112 8.61 17.44 9.27
C ASP A 112 7.62 17.22 8.12
N LEU A 113 6.63 18.11 8.04
CA LEU A 113 5.55 17.93 7.06
C LEU A 113 6.05 17.96 5.62
N ASP A 114 7.06 18.80 5.32
CA ASP A 114 7.58 18.85 3.95
C ASP A 114 8.19 17.52 3.55
N ARG A 115 8.91 16.88 4.48
CA ARG A 115 9.51 15.58 4.20
C ARG A 115 8.41 14.51 4.02
N VAL A 116 7.38 14.56 4.87
CA VAL A 116 6.28 13.61 4.76
C VAL A 116 5.54 13.80 3.43
N ARG A 117 5.41 15.05 2.98
CA ARG A 117 4.80 15.32 1.67
C ARG A 117 5.62 14.73 0.53
N GLU A 118 6.94 14.80 0.61
CA GLU A 118 7.81 14.19 -0.41
C GLU A 118 7.63 12.68 -0.44
N ILE A 119 7.56 12.06 0.72
CA ILE A 119 7.35 10.63 0.81
C ILE A 119 5.98 10.26 0.24
N ARG A 120 4.95 11.02 0.58
CA ARG A 120 3.60 10.83 0.05
C ARG A 120 3.60 10.87 -1.48
N ASP A 121 4.27 11.86 -2.06
CA ASP A 121 4.27 12.04 -3.51
C ASP A 121 4.99 10.90 -4.20
N GLU A 122 6.06 10.40 -3.59
CA GLU A 122 6.77 9.24 -4.13
C GLU A 122 5.89 7.98 -4.06
N VAL A 123 5.17 7.80 -2.95
CA VAL A 123 4.26 6.67 -2.80
C VAL A 123 3.19 6.71 -3.90
N GLU A 124 2.62 7.88 -4.13
CA GLU A 124 1.58 8.02 -5.14
C GLU A 124 2.10 7.61 -6.52
N ARG A 125 3.30 8.06 -6.86
CA ARG A 125 3.90 7.73 -8.15
C ARG A 125 4.11 6.23 -8.30
N ARG A 126 4.62 5.57 -7.26
CA ARG A 126 4.86 4.13 -7.32
C ARG A 126 3.57 3.33 -7.43
N VAL A 127 2.53 3.79 -6.76
CA VAL A 127 1.22 3.14 -6.85
C VAL A 127 0.68 3.23 -8.27
N ARG A 128 0.81 4.39 -8.90
CA ARG A 128 0.37 4.55 -10.30
C ARG A 128 1.13 3.60 -11.22
N ASP A 129 2.44 3.46 -11.00
CA ASP A 129 3.25 2.55 -11.81
C ASP A 129 2.77 1.11 -11.67
N VAL A 130 2.41 0.70 -10.46
CA VAL A 130 1.89 -0.64 -10.22
C VAL A 130 0.59 -0.85 -11.01
N PHE A 131 -0.30 0.13 -10.99
CA PHE A 131 -1.56 0.00 -11.71
C PHE A 131 -1.36 -0.01 -13.22
N ASP A 132 -0.37 0.75 -13.72
CA ASP A 132 -0.02 0.68 -15.14
C ASP A 132 0.39 -0.73 -15.52
N GLU A 133 1.21 -1.38 -14.67
CA GLU A 133 1.62 -2.76 -14.94
C GLU A 133 0.45 -3.72 -14.88
N LEU A 134 -0.41 -3.58 -13.89
CA LEU A 134 -1.55 -4.47 -13.73
C LEU A 134 -2.50 -4.37 -14.92
N GLU A 135 -2.72 -3.17 -15.41
CA GLU A 135 -3.58 -2.99 -16.59
C GLU A 135 -2.96 -3.59 -17.83
N ARG A 136 -1.65 -3.45 -18.01
CA ARG A 136 -0.97 -4.06 -19.16
C ARG A 136 -1.05 -5.58 -19.11
N GLU A 137 -0.86 -6.16 -17.93
CA GLU A 137 -0.94 -7.62 -17.79
C GLU A 137 -2.34 -8.13 -18.08
N THR A 138 -3.36 -7.41 -17.63
CA THR A 138 -4.74 -7.81 -17.88
C THR A 138 -5.06 -7.72 -19.37
N ALA A 139 -4.61 -6.66 -20.04
CA ALA A 139 -4.84 -6.50 -21.47
C ALA A 139 -4.19 -7.62 -22.28
N VAL A 140 -2.98 -8.04 -21.88
CA VAL A 140 -2.27 -9.11 -22.57
C VAL A 140 -2.99 -10.44 -22.43
N GLU A 141 -3.63 -10.67 -21.29
CA GLU A 141 -4.33 -11.92 -21.03
C GLU A 141 -5.61 -12.07 -21.84
N GLU A 142 -6.12 -11.01 -22.39
CA GLU A 142 -7.29 -11.06 -23.22
C GLU A 142 -6.94 -11.30 -24.67
#